data_eb679683c8316e77212f20bd0a21ad05
#
_entry.id   eb679683c8316e77212f20bd0a21ad05
#
_cell.length_a   1.000
_cell.length_b   1.000
_cell.length_c   1.000
_cell.angle_alpha   90.00
_cell.angle_beta   90.00
_cell.angle_gamma   90.00
#
_symmetry.space_group_name_H-M   'P 1'
#
loop_
_entity.id
_entity.type
_entity.pdbx_description
1 polymer ?
#
loop_
_entity_poly.entity_id
_entity_poly.type
_entity_poly.pdbx_seq_one_letter_code
_entity_poly.pdbx_strand_id
1 'polypeptide(L)'
;MQAALRSLNQLVADNVIEQYAIGDAIGASFYVEAVQTEDIDAFVFLKASPGGLISLTPIYDALVALGGSIEREYVRFAEWPVQILPDANELLRESIRTANVVAFDGIPTRVFTAAHLCAVALQTGRTKDYLRVAMFMEQRAVDREQLDKICERHSLVDRLSRAKSFIQGS
;
A
#
# COMPACT_ATOMS: atom_id res chain seq x y z
N MET A 1 11.34 4.30 10.50
CA MET A 1 9.94 4.39 10.04
C MET A 1 9.27 5.71 10.41
N GLN A 2 9.32 6.20 11.64
CA GLN A 2 8.62 7.43 12.07
C GLN A 2 8.91 8.65 11.18
N ALA A 3 10.18 8.92 10.83
CA ALA A 3 10.56 10.03 9.97
C ALA A 3 9.88 9.94 8.59
N ALA A 4 9.88 8.76 7.98
CA ALA A 4 9.22 8.51 6.69
C ALA A 4 7.71 8.80 6.76
N LEU A 5 7.01 8.30 7.79
CA LEU A 5 5.56 8.53 7.96
C LEU A 5 5.24 10.01 8.20
N ARG A 6 6.05 10.73 9.00
CA ARG A 6 5.89 12.19 9.17
C ARG A 6 6.07 12.94 7.86
N SER A 7 7.07 12.54 7.04
CA SER A 7 7.30 13.16 5.74
C SER A 7 6.15 12.91 4.77
N LEU A 8 5.58 11.70 4.73
CA LEU A 8 4.38 11.41 3.92
C LEU A 8 3.17 12.25 4.36
N ASN A 9 2.95 12.41 5.68
CA ASN A 9 1.92 13.30 6.19
C ASN A 9 2.17 14.77 5.81
N GLN A 10 3.44 15.21 5.82
CA GLN A 10 3.81 16.57 5.44
C GLN A 10 3.53 16.83 3.95
N LEU A 11 3.79 15.84 3.05
CA LEU A 11 3.43 15.98 1.63
C LEU A 11 1.93 16.27 1.42
N VAL A 12 1.07 15.65 2.24
CA VAL A 12 -0.38 15.92 2.19
C VAL A 12 -0.68 17.30 2.75
N ALA A 13 -0.08 17.68 3.89
CA ALA A 13 -0.29 18.98 4.53
C ALA A 13 0.18 20.14 3.62
N ASP A 14 1.29 19.96 2.93
CA ASP A 14 1.87 20.94 1.98
C ASP A 14 1.18 20.86 0.60
N ASN A 15 0.18 20.00 0.46
CA ASN A 15 -0.59 19.87 -0.76
C ASN A 15 0.26 19.44 -1.99
N VAL A 16 1.38 18.73 -1.76
CA VAL A 16 2.24 18.14 -2.81
C VAL A 16 1.54 16.92 -3.42
N ILE A 17 0.90 16.10 -2.58
CA ILE A 17 0.02 15.01 -2.97
C ILE A 17 -1.38 15.25 -2.37
N GLU A 18 -2.39 14.65 -2.97
CA GLU A 18 -3.75 14.74 -2.43
C GLU A 18 -3.92 13.82 -1.23
N GLN A 19 -3.45 12.58 -1.34
CA GLN A 19 -3.59 11.54 -0.33
C GLN A 19 -2.56 10.44 -0.56
N TYR A 20 -2.22 9.69 0.49
CA TYR A 20 -1.46 8.45 0.39
C TYR A 20 -2.08 7.34 1.21
N ALA A 21 -1.65 6.10 0.94
CA ALA A 21 -1.85 4.97 1.84
C ALA A 21 -0.70 3.97 1.72
N ILE A 22 -0.34 3.36 2.84
CA ILE A 22 0.67 2.31 2.91
C ILE A 22 0.03 0.98 2.47
N GLY A 23 0.69 0.31 1.55
CA GLY A 23 0.30 -1.00 1.04
C GLY A 23 1.32 -2.08 1.35
N ASP A 24 1.31 -3.12 0.54
CA ASP A 24 2.17 -4.32 0.55
C ASP A 24 2.47 -4.87 1.95
N ALA A 25 3.71 -5.15 2.26
CA ALA A 25 4.11 -5.88 3.46
C ALA A 25 4.00 -5.05 4.75
N ILE A 26 4.40 -3.76 4.74
CA ILE A 26 4.17 -2.88 5.89
C ILE A 26 2.67 -2.70 6.15
N GLY A 27 1.86 -2.50 5.10
CA GLY A 27 0.42 -2.45 5.25
C GLY A 27 -0.15 -3.72 5.88
N ALA A 28 0.33 -4.89 5.46
CA ALA A 28 -0.09 -6.18 6.00
C ALA A 28 0.26 -6.37 7.48
N SER A 29 1.41 -5.84 7.95
CA SER A 29 1.84 -5.96 9.34
C SER A 29 0.91 -5.31 10.36
N PHE A 30 -0.02 -4.46 9.92
CA PHE A 30 -1.08 -3.91 10.78
C PHE A 30 -2.24 -4.86 11.03
N TYR A 31 -2.32 -5.97 10.28
CA TYR A 31 -3.44 -6.92 10.34
C TYR A 31 -3.02 -8.34 10.67
N VAL A 32 -1.83 -8.76 10.24
CA VAL A 32 -1.33 -10.13 10.40
C VAL A 32 0.07 -10.14 10.97
N GLU A 33 0.39 -11.21 11.71
CA GLU A 33 1.71 -11.41 12.29
C GLU A 33 2.72 -11.94 11.25
N ALA A 34 4.01 -11.83 11.58
CA ALA A 34 5.14 -12.42 10.85
C ALA A 34 5.33 -11.94 9.40
N VAL A 35 5.05 -10.67 9.13
CA VAL A 35 5.40 -10.05 7.85
C VAL A 35 6.78 -9.39 7.96
N GLN A 36 7.77 -9.94 7.25
CA GLN A 36 9.07 -9.30 7.11
C GLN A 36 9.08 -8.40 5.89
N THR A 37 9.59 -7.18 6.06
CA THR A 37 9.77 -6.21 4.98
C THR A 37 10.88 -5.23 5.37
N GLU A 38 11.54 -4.68 4.35
CA GLU A 38 12.65 -3.74 4.51
C GLU A 38 12.32 -2.35 3.91
N ASP A 39 11.14 -2.21 3.28
CA ASP A 39 10.72 -1.00 2.56
C ASP A 39 9.26 -0.63 2.86
N ILE A 40 8.95 0.64 2.61
CA ILE A 40 7.61 1.20 2.76
C ILE A 40 7.05 1.50 1.37
N ASP A 41 6.03 0.78 0.94
CA ASP A 41 5.28 1.06 -0.28
C ASP A 41 4.17 2.09 0.00
N ALA A 42 4.42 3.33 -0.40
CA ALA A 42 3.47 4.43 -0.29
C ALA A 42 2.75 4.68 -1.61
N PHE A 43 1.50 4.28 -1.70
CA PHE A 43 0.62 4.54 -2.83
C PHE A 43 0.03 5.94 -2.70
N VAL A 44 0.15 6.75 -3.75
CA VAL A 44 -0.22 8.17 -3.71
C VAL A 44 -1.23 8.54 -4.78
N PHE A 45 -2.20 9.40 -4.43
CA PHE A 45 -2.94 10.14 -5.43
C PHE A 45 -2.09 11.30 -5.94
N LEU A 46 -1.83 11.23 -7.24
CA LEU A 46 -1.09 12.27 -7.92
C LEU A 46 -2.04 13.41 -8.31
N LYS A 47 -1.61 14.63 -8.07
CA LYS A 47 -2.30 15.78 -8.62
C LYS A 47 -2.10 15.82 -10.13
N ALA A 48 -3.17 16.04 -10.86
CA ALA A 48 -3.10 16.29 -12.29
C ALA A 48 -2.27 17.55 -12.55
N SER A 49 -1.15 17.40 -13.24
CA SER A 49 -0.38 18.54 -13.73
C SER A 49 -1.09 19.19 -14.92
N PRO A 50 -0.97 20.52 -15.09
CA PRO A 50 -1.41 21.16 -16.32
C PRO A 50 -0.72 20.50 -17.52
N GLY A 51 -1.49 19.90 -18.43
CA GLY A 51 -0.97 19.18 -19.59
C GLY A 51 -1.01 17.64 -19.48
N GLY A 52 -1.54 17.07 -18.37
CA GLY A 52 -1.81 15.63 -18.25
C GLY A 52 -0.58 14.74 -18.05
N LEU A 53 0.62 15.30 -17.96
CA LEU A 53 1.84 14.56 -17.64
C LEU A 53 1.93 14.31 -16.13
N ILE A 54 2.01 13.03 -15.76
CA ILE A 54 2.26 12.61 -14.38
C ILE A 54 3.76 12.67 -14.13
N SER A 55 4.20 13.49 -13.17
CA SER A 55 5.59 13.56 -12.72
C SER A 55 5.66 13.29 -11.22
N LEU A 56 6.57 12.40 -10.85
CA LEU A 56 6.90 12.13 -9.44
C LEU A 56 7.99 13.07 -8.91
N THR A 57 8.65 13.84 -9.78
CA THR A 57 9.77 14.74 -9.42
C THR A 57 9.41 15.68 -8.25
N PRO A 58 8.26 16.38 -8.24
CA PRO A 58 7.92 17.28 -7.12
C PRO A 58 7.80 16.55 -5.78
N ILE A 59 7.38 15.27 -5.80
CA ILE A 59 7.26 14.46 -4.60
C ILE A 59 8.65 14.09 -4.09
N TYR A 60 9.55 13.64 -4.98
CA TYR A 60 10.92 13.31 -4.61
C TYR A 60 11.68 14.53 -4.08
N ASP A 61 11.55 15.69 -4.74
CA ASP A 61 12.18 16.94 -4.30
C ASP A 61 11.70 17.35 -2.89
N ALA A 62 10.39 17.25 -2.64
CA ALA A 62 9.82 17.55 -1.33
C ALA A 62 10.29 16.57 -0.25
N LEU A 63 10.36 15.26 -0.56
CA LEU A 63 10.88 14.26 0.38
C LEU A 63 12.36 14.47 0.71
N VAL A 64 13.17 14.87 -0.27
CA VAL A 64 14.58 15.25 -0.06
C VAL A 64 14.69 16.48 0.84
N ALA A 65 13.85 17.50 0.61
CA ALA A 65 13.81 18.69 1.47
C ALA A 65 13.41 18.37 2.92
N LEU A 66 12.65 17.29 3.13
CA LEU A 66 12.27 16.76 4.45
C LEU A 66 13.32 15.82 5.08
N GLY A 67 14.51 15.72 4.49
CA GLY A 67 15.66 14.97 5.02
C GLY A 67 15.81 13.55 4.47
N GLY A 68 15.07 13.19 3.43
CA GLY A 68 15.28 11.95 2.69
C GLY A 68 16.48 12.01 1.75
N SER A 69 17.07 10.87 1.41
CA SER A 69 18.09 10.72 0.39
C SER A 69 17.61 9.80 -0.73
N ILE A 70 17.83 10.20 -1.99
CA ILE A 70 17.43 9.38 -3.14
C ILE A 70 18.44 8.23 -3.32
N GLU A 71 17.93 7.01 -3.34
CA GLU A 71 18.67 5.80 -3.64
C GLU A 71 17.89 4.97 -4.68
N ARG A 72 18.24 5.11 -5.95
CA ARG A 72 17.53 4.51 -7.11
C ARG A 72 16.06 4.98 -7.15
N GLU A 73 15.12 4.02 -7.03
CA GLU A 73 13.66 4.27 -7.01
C GLU A 73 13.09 4.59 -5.63
N TYR A 74 13.93 4.61 -4.59
CA TYR A 74 13.52 4.86 -3.21
C TYR A 74 13.97 6.24 -2.72
N VAL A 75 13.24 6.75 -1.73
CA VAL A 75 13.72 7.81 -0.85
C VAL A 75 13.96 7.20 0.53
N ARG A 76 15.20 7.25 0.98
CA ARG A 76 15.60 6.66 2.26
C ARG A 76 15.50 7.68 3.39
N PHE A 77 14.82 7.29 4.47
CA PHE A 77 14.78 7.98 5.75
C PHE A 77 15.46 7.10 6.81
N ALA A 78 16.69 7.40 7.16
CA ALA A 78 17.58 6.53 7.95
C ALA A 78 17.66 5.12 7.30
N GLU A 79 17.23 4.07 7.99
CA GLU A 79 17.22 2.68 7.51
C GLU A 79 15.99 2.31 6.67
N TRP A 80 15.00 3.23 6.56
CA TRP A 80 13.72 2.93 5.89
C TRP A 80 13.64 3.50 4.49
N PRO A 81 13.78 2.67 3.45
CA PRO A 81 13.48 3.07 2.07
C PRO A 81 11.96 3.20 1.88
N VAL A 82 11.55 4.27 1.22
CA VAL A 82 10.17 4.55 0.84
C VAL A 82 10.08 4.52 -0.67
N GLN A 83 9.23 3.66 -1.21
CA GLN A 83 8.87 3.66 -2.62
C GLN A 83 7.57 4.44 -2.81
N ILE A 84 7.58 5.40 -3.73
CA ILE A 84 6.38 6.15 -4.12
C ILE A 84 5.76 5.48 -5.34
N LEU A 85 4.52 5.01 -5.18
CA LEU A 85 3.79 4.29 -6.20
C LEU A 85 2.54 5.08 -6.60
N PRO A 86 2.33 5.36 -7.90
CA PRO A 86 1.16 6.10 -8.36
C PRO A 86 -0.12 5.26 -8.30
N ASP A 87 -1.27 5.93 -8.33
CA ASP A 87 -2.62 5.38 -8.43
C ASP A 87 -2.93 4.84 -9.84
N ALA A 88 -2.11 3.91 -10.34
CA ALA A 88 -2.05 3.48 -11.74
C ALA A 88 -3.31 2.79 -12.27
N ASN A 89 -4.23 2.33 -11.40
CA ASN A 89 -5.45 1.64 -11.81
C ASN A 89 -6.58 1.88 -10.79
N GLU A 90 -7.81 1.46 -11.14
CA GLU A 90 -8.99 1.71 -10.32
C GLU A 90 -8.95 0.99 -8.97
N LEU A 91 -8.38 -0.22 -8.88
CA LEU A 91 -8.20 -0.93 -7.62
C LEU A 91 -7.29 -0.13 -6.66
N LEU A 92 -6.17 0.40 -7.14
CA LEU A 92 -5.28 1.22 -6.34
C LEU A 92 -5.96 2.53 -5.89
N ARG A 93 -6.71 3.18 -6.78
CA ARG A 93 -7.50 4.38 -6.44
C ARG A 93 -8.53 4.08 -5.34
N GLU A 94 -9.29 2.99 -5.49
CA GLU A 94 -10.23 2.55 -4.46
C GLU A 94 -9.50 2.27 -3.14
N SER A 95 -8.38 1.56 -3.18
CA SER A 95 -7.58 1.21 -2.01
C SER A 95 -7.07 2.45 -1.24
N ILE A 96 -6.61 3.48 -1.95
CA ILE A 96 -6.17 4.74 -1.33
C ILE A 96 -7.34 5.49 -0.70
N ARG A 97 -8.48 5.61 -1.40
CA ARG A 97 -9.66 6.33 -0.91
C ARG A 97 -10.22 5.72 0.37
N THR A 98 -10.28 4.40 0.41
CA THR A 98 -10.92 3.64 1.50
C THR A 98 -9.96 3.25 2.62
N ALA A 99 -8.69 3.68 2.53
CA ALA A 99 -7.65 3.35 3.50
C ALA A 99 -8.03 3.76 4.93
N ASN A 100 -7.74 2.87 5.88
CA ASN A 100 -7.94 3.12 7.30
C ASN A 100 -6.88 4.09 7.84
N VAL A 101 -7.30 4.95 8.77
CA VAL A 101 -6.35 5.74 9.57
C VAL A 101 -6.01 4.93 10.81
N VAL A 102 -4.73 4.61 10.97
CA VAL A 102 -4.18 3.90 12.11
C VAL A 102 -3.05 4.74 12.74
N ALA A 103 -2.62 4.40 13.93
CA ALA A 103 -1.48 5.05 14.58
C ALA A 103 -0.28 4.10 14.61
N PHE A 104 0.85 4.56 14.11
CA PHE A 104 2.14 3.91 14.31
C PHE A 104 3.00 4.78 15.24
N ASP A 105 3.29 4.29 16.43
CA ASP A 105 4.00 5.06 17.47
C ASP A 105 3.43 6.48 17.69
N GLY A 106 2.09 6.60 17.69
CA GLY A 106 1.39 7.87 17.84
C GLY A 106 1.34 8.74 16.58
N ILE A 107 1.90 8.29 15.46
CA ILE A 107 1.86 9.01 14.16
C ILE A 107 0.65 8.50 13.37
N PRO A 108 -0.32 9.37 13.04
CA PRO A 108 -1.41 8.98 12.16
C PRO A 108 -0.87 8.52 10.81
N THR A 109 -1.32 7.35 10.37
CA THR A 109 -0.86 6.73 9.13
C THR A 109 -2.05 6.14 8.40
N ARG A 110 -2.11 6.30 7.10
CA ARG A 110 -3.15 5.67 6.27
C ARG A 110 -2.63 4.34 5.74
N VAL A 111 -3.43 3.28 5.92
CA VAL A 111 -3.07 1.91 5.51
C VAL A 111 -4.23 1.33 4.71
N PHE A 112 -3.96 0.62 3.62
CA PHE A 112 -5.00 -0.11 2.89
C PHE A 112 -5.80 -1.00 3.84
N THR A 113 -7.11 -1.12 3.61
CA THR A 113 -7.91 -2.11 4.37
C THR A 113 -7.38 -3.51 4.10
N ALA A 114 -7.60 -4.44 5.01
CA ALA A 114 -7.19 -5.85 4.85
C ALA A 114 -7.69 -6.45 3.52
N ALA A 115 -8.92 -6.13 3.13
CA ALA A 115 -9.49 -6.62 1.87
C ALA A 115 -8.80 -6.02 0.63
N HIS A 116 -8.43 -4.73 0.67
CA HIS A 116 -7.69 -4.11 -0.43
C HIS A 116 -6.24 -4.59 -0.50
N LEU A 117 -5.57 -4.83 0.64
CA LEU A 117 -4.24 -5.47 0.66
C LEU A 117 -4.27 -6.84 -0.03
N CYS A 118 -5.27 -7.66 0.29
CA CYS A 118 -5.46 -8.95 -0.36
C CYS A 118 -5.74 -8.79 -1.87
N ALA A 119 -6.63 -7.88 -2.27
CA ALA A 119 -6.98 -7.68 -3.67
C ALA A 119 -5.79 -7.18 -4.50
N VAL A 120 -4.98 -6.24 -3.98
CA VAL A 120 -3.77 -5.74 -4.64
C VAL A 120 -2.71 -6.85 -4.73
N ALA A 121 -2.54 -7.67 -3.71
CA ALA A 121 -1.68 -8.85 -3.74
C ALA A 121 -2.14 -9.85 -4.82
N LEU A 122 -3.45 -10.12 -4.92
CA LEU A 122 -4.00 -10.96 -5.99
C LEU A 122 -3.79 -10.35 -7.37
N GLN A 123 -3.90 -9.02 -7.53
CA GLN A 123 -3.65 -8.35 -8.81
C GLN A 123 -2.18 -8.50 -9.24
N THR A 124 -1.24 -8.44 -8.33
CA THR A 124 0.18 -8.69 -8.57
C THR A 124 0.43 -10.17 -8.92
N GLY A 125 -0.11 -11.11 -8.14
CA GLY A 125 -0.23 -12.53 -8.47
C GLY A 125 1.06 -13.34 -8.42
N ARG A 126 2.09 -12.90 -7.67
CA ARG A 126 3.29 -13.68 -7.37
C ARG A 126 2.97 -14.78 -6.34
N THR A 127 3.73 -15.84 -6.26
CA THR A 127 3.51 -16.92 -5.29
C THR A 127 3.44 -16.40 -3.85
N LYS A 128 4.35 -15.50 -3.47
CA LYS A 128 4.35 -14.88 -2.15
C LYS A 128 3.08 -14.08 -1.85
N ASP A 129 2.45 -13.51 -2.89
CA ASP A 129 1.23 -12.71 -2.75
C ASP A 129 0.02 -13.62 -2.46
N TYR A 130 -0.08 -14.77 -3.13
CA TYR A 130 -1.09 -15.79 -2.80
C TYR A 130 -0.95 -16.33 -1.39
N LEU A 131 0.28 -16.61 -0.94
CA LEU A 131 0.56 -17.07 0.43
C LEU A 131 0.16 -15.99 1.46
N ARG A 132 0.40 -14.72 1.17
CA ARG A 132 -0.02 -13.62 2.03
C ARG A 132 -1.55 -13.56 2.15
N VAL A 133 -2.27 -13.68 1.03
CA VAL A 133 -3.74 -13.72 1.04
C VAL A 133 -4.26 -14.92 1.83
N ALA A 134 -3.66 -16.11 1.66
CA ALA A 134 -3.99 -17.29 2.46
C ALA A 134 -3.81 -17.01 3.96
N MET A 135 -2.70 -16.41 4.37
CA MET A 135 -2.42 -16.03 5.75
C MET A 135 -3.48 -15.08 6.33
N PHE A 136 -3.91 -14.05 5.57
CA PHE A 136 -5.01 -13.15 5.99
C PHE A 136 -6.30 -13.94 6.25
N MET A 137 -6.59 -14.93 5.41
CA MET A 137 -7.81 -15.74 5.54
C MET A 137 -7.72 -16.72 6.70
N GLU A 138 -6.57 -17.36 6.94
CA GLU A 138 -6.32 -18.30 8.05
C GLU A 138 -6.38 -17.59 9.41
N GLN A 139 -5.74 -16.41 9.52
CA GLN A 139 -5.75 -15.60 10.73
C GLN A 139 -7.08 -14.84 10.93
N ARG A 140 -8.03 -14.98 10.02
CA ARG A 140 -9.32 -14.27 10.05
C ARG A 140 -9.15 -12.74 10.10
N ALA A 141 -8.08 -12.24 9.53
CA ALA A 141 -7.72 -10.83 9.52
C ALA A 141 -8.41 -10.04 8.38
N VAL A 142 -9.15 -10.70 7.52
CA VAL A 142 -9.90 -10.09 6.40
C VAL A 142 -11.37 -10.48 6.44
N ASP A 143 -12.23 -9.49 6.22
CA ASP A 143 -13.65 -9.72 5.94
C ASP A 143 -13.78 -10.37 4.56
N ARG A 144 -14.24 -11.63 4.54
CA ARG A 144 -14.34 -12.43 3.32
C ARG A 144 -15.39 -11.90 2.35
N GLU A 145 -16.53 -11.41 2.86
CA GLU A 145 -17.59 -10.85 2.02
C GLU A 145 -17.11 -9.58 1.33
N GLN A 146 -16.40 -8.72 2.05
CA GLN A 146 -15.80 -7.51 1.48
C GLN A 146 -14.75 -7.85 0.43
N LEU A 147 -13.88 -8.83 0.71
CA LEU A 147 -12.86 -9.30 -0.24
C LEU A 147 -13.49 -9.87 -1.51
N ASP A 148 -14.51 -10.73 -1.38
CA ASP A 148 -15.22 -11.31 -2.53
C ASP A 148 -15.82 -10.19 -3.41
N LYS A 149 -16.49 -9.19 -2.83
CA LYS A 149 -17.05 -8.04 -3.55
C LYS A 149 -16.00 -7.22 -4.30
N ILE A 150 -14.83 -6.99 -3.69
CA ILE A 150 -13.72 -6.29 -4.34
C ILE A 150 -13.18 -7.13 -5.50
N CYS A 151 -12.97 -8.43 -5.28
CA CYS A 151 -12.48 -9.34 -6.31
C CYS A 151 -13.44 -9.45 -7.51
N GLU A 152 -14.74 -9.43 -7.29
CA GLU A 152 -15.74 -9.39 -8.35
C GLU A 152 -15.62 -8.11 -9.18
N ARG A 153 -15.58 -6.92 -8.53
CA ARG A 153 -15.46 -5.63 -9.22
C ARG A 153 -14.19 -5.50 -10.06
N HIS A 154 -13.10 -6.10 -9.59
CA HIS A 154 -11.78 -5.97 -10.23
C HIS A 154 -11.34 -7.21 -11.01
N SER A 155 -12.24 -8.14 -11.30
CA SER A 155 -11.98 -9.37 -12.09
C SER A 155 -10.85 -10.23 -11.50
N LEU A 156 -10.85 -10.41 -10.18
CA LEU A 156 -9.84 -11.17 -9.43
C LEU A 156 -10.37 -12.50 -8.85
N VAL A 157 -11.60 -12.92 -9.21
CA VAL A 157 -12.26 -14.12 -8.65
C VAL A 157 -11.44 -15.39 -8.85
N ASP A 158 -10.87 -15.59 -10.04
CA ASP A 158 -10.05 -16.77 -10.34
C ASP A 158 -8.77 -16.78 -9.49
N ARG A 159 -8.15 -15.61 -9.31
CA ARG A 159 -6.95 -15.46 -8.48
C ARG A 159 -7.25 -15.68 -6.99
N LEU A 160 -8.42 -15.22 -6.53
CA LEU A 160 -8.88 -15.50 -5.16
C LEU A 160 -9.13 -17.00 -4.95
N SER A 161 -9.74 -17.67 -5.93
CA SER A 161 -9.95 -19.12 -5.88
C SER A 161 -8.62 -19.88 -5.80
N ARG A 162 -7.60 -19.44 -6.54
CA ARG A 162 -6.24 -19.96 -6.44
C ARG A 162 -5.62 -19.72 -5.06
N ALA A 163 -5.80 -18.53 -4.45
CA ALA A 163 -5.31 -18.28 -3.09
C ALA A 163 -5.96 -19.22 -2.07
N LYS A 164 -7.27 -19.49 -2.21
CA LYS A 164 -8.01 -20.44 -1.34
C LYS A 164 -7.45 -21.86 -1.42
N SER A 165 -6.88 -22.30 -2.55
CA SER A 165 -6.28 -23.64 -2.66
C SER A 165 -5.00 -23.82 -1.83
N PHE A 166 -4.28 -22.74 -1.51
CA PHE A 166 -3.11 -22.82 -0.62
C PHE A 166 -3.47 -23.15 0.83
N ILE A 167 -4.71 -22.85 1.26
CA ILE A 167 -5.20 -23.14 2.61
C ILE A 167 -5.63 -24.62 2.73
N GLN A 168 -6.15 -25.19 1.64
CA GLN A 168 -6.70 -26.56 1.64
C GLN A 168 -5.65 -27.64 1.50
N GLY A 169 -4.41 -27.30 1.18
CA GLY A 169 -3.28 -28.22 0.98
C GLY A 169 -2.27 -28.25 2.13
N SER A 170 -2.60 -27.64 3.28
CA SER A 170 -1.75 -27.59 4.49
C SER A 170 -2.24 -28.57 5.55
#